data_5c9b2f1295a3b3b395ebdadee53d13ad
#
_entry.id   5c9b2f1295a3b3b395ebdadee53d13ad
#
_cell.length_a   1.000
_cell.length_b   1.000
_cell.length_c   1.000
_cell.angle_alpha   90.00
_cell.angle_beta   90.00
_cell.angle_gamma   90.00
#
_symmetry.space_group_name_H-M   'P 1'
#
loop_
_entity.id
_entity.type
_entity.pdbx_description
1 polymer ?
#
loop_
_entity_poly.entity_id
_entity_poly.type
_entity_poly.pdbx_seq_one_letter_code
_entity_poly.pdbx_strand_id
1 'polypeptide(L)'
;MESKQKRTALVTGGSSGIGRCTAAALSKAGYIVYEFSRRDVPIEGVKHMCVDVTDEASVQEAVGQILLERGSIEILVNCAGFGISGAVEFTESEQAKAQFNVNFFGTVNVSRAVLPSMRRQHSGHIVNISSAHIPFQAFYSASKAAVSSYSCALDNEVSPYGVRVTAVELGDIHTGFTQARQKTVLGDDEYGGRISRSVSQMEKDELSGMSPEVIGTYIARIAQKKNCAPICVAGVKYKILRFLCKILPCTLRGKIVGSIYAK
;
A
#
# COMPACT_ATOMS: atom_id res chain seq x y z
N MET A 1 -15.12 36.30 6.66
CA MET A 1 -15.16 34.87 6.27
C MET A 1 -13.76 34.31 6.54
N GLU A 2 -13.58 33.57 7.61
CA GLU A 2 -12.33 32.84 7.86
C GLU A 2 -12.09 31.89 6.69
N SER A 3 -10.99 32.05 5.99
CA SER A 3 -10.59 31.09 4.95
C SER A 3 -10.37 29.75 5.64
N LYS A 4 -11.26 28.80 5.42
CA LYS A 4 -11.10 27.42 5.93
C LYS A 4 -9.73 26.93 5.53
N GLN A 5 -8.83 26.77 6.49
CA GLN A 5 -7.46 26.32 6.23
C GLN A 5 -7.56 24.97 5.48
N LYS A 6 -6.89 24.89 4.32
CA LYS A 6 -6.90 23.66 3.50
C LYS A 6 -6.31 22.51 4.31
N ARG A 7 -6.99 21.38 4.32
CA ARG A 7 -6.55 20.13 5.00
C ARG A 7 -5.30 19.58 4.32
N THR A 8 -4.48 18.91 5.09
CA THR A 8 -3.19 18.36 4.65
C THR A 8 -3.27 16.85 4.47
N ALA A 9 -2.69 16.33 3.41
CA ALA A 9 -2.55 14.90 3.15
C ALA A 9 -1.09 14.55 2.87
N LEU A 10 -0.66 13.39 3.37
CA LEU A 10 0.65 12.80 3.13
C LEU A 10 0.48 11.48 2.38
N VAL A 11 1.22 11.29 1.29
CA VAL A 11 1.22 10.06 0.49
C VAL A 11 2.64 9.55 0.37
N THR A 12 2.90 8.29 0.70
CA THR A 12 4.22 7.68 0.46
C THR A 12 4.23 6.93 -0.86
N GLY A 13 5.41 6.85 -1.51
CA GLY A 13 5.54 6.21 -2.83
C GLY A 13 4.90 7.00 -3.96
N GLY A 14 4.82 8.33 -3.83
CA GLY A 14 4.16 9.22 -4.80
C GLY A 14 4.88 9.39 -6.14
N SER A 15 6.12 8.94 -6.28
CA SER A 15 6.87 9.08 -7.54
C SER A 15 6.33 8.23 -8.70
N SER A 16 5.45 7.25 -8.46
CA SER A 16 4.92 6.38 -9.51
C SER A 16 3.60 5.68 -9.15
N GLY A 17 2.97 5.05 -10.14
CA GLY A 17 1.85 4.14 -9.97
C GLY A 17 0.69 4.68 -9.14
N ILE A 18 0.22 3.88 -8.21
CA ILE A 18 -0.96 4.16 -7.38
C ILE A 18 -0.73 5.37 -6.46
N GLY A 19 0.47 5.47 -5.86
CA GLY A 19 0.81 6.59 -4.97
C GLY A 19 0.73 7.93 -5.70
N ARG A 20 1.30 8.00 -6.92
CA ARG A 20 1.23 9.19 -7.79
C ARG A 20 -0.22 9.58 -8.11
N CYS A 21 -1.02 8.62 -8.54
CA CYS A 21 -2.42 8.88 -8.88
C CYS A 21 -3.26 9.27 -7.65
N THR A 22 -2.95 8.70 -6.47
CA THR A 22 -3.62 9.05 -5.21
C THR A 22 -3.26 10.46 -4.77
N ALA A 23 -1.98 10.85 -4.84
CA ALA A 23 -1.53 12.21 -4.52
C ALA A 23 -2.21 13.25 -5.43
N ALA A 24 -2.23 13.00 -6.74
CA ALA A 24 -2.91 13.86 -7.71
C ALA A 24 -4.43 13.95 -7.44
N ALA A 25 -5.08 12.83 -7.08
CA ALA A 25 -6.52 12.82 -6.77
C ALA A 25 -6.84 13.61 -5.49
N LEU A 26 -6.00 13.53 -4.46
CA LEU A 26 -6.16 14.31 -3.22
C LEU A 26 -5.88 15.80 -3.46
N SER A 27 -4.89 16.16 -4.29
CA SER A 27 -4.64 17.55 -4.70
C SER A 27 -5.84 18.13 -5.43
N LYS A 28 -6.41 17.41 -6.41
CA LYS A 28 -7.66 17.81 -7.10
C LYS A 28 -8.86 17.93 -6.17
N ALA A 29 -8.89 17.17 -5.07
CA ALA A 29 -9.92 17.28 -4.03
C ALA A 29 -9.70 18.46 -3.07
N GLY A 30 -8.69 19.29 -3.30
CA GLY A 30 -8.43 20.53 -2.57
C GLY A 30 -7.54 20.37 -1.33
N TYR A 31 -6.89 19.23 -1.13
CA TYR A 31 -5.88 19.06 -0.08
C TYR A 31 -4.56 19.70 -0.47
N ILE A 32 -3.81 20.17 0.52
CA ILE A 32 -2.37 20.39 0.37
C ILE A 32 -1.71 19.03 0.55
N VAL A 33 -1.10 18.54 -0.52
CA VAL A 33 -0.52 17.19 -0.55
C VAL A 33 0.99 17.25 -0.49
N TYR A 34 1.56 16.50 0.43
CA TYR A 34 2.98 16.15 0.48
C TYR A 34 3.14 14.70 0.03
N GLU A 35 4.19 14.43 -0.71
CA GLU A 35 4.53 13.06 -1.07
C GLU A 35 5.96 12.72 -0.65
N PHE A 36 6.13 11.51 -0.13
CA PHE A 36 7.43 10.95 0.26
C PHE A 36 7.87 9.91 -0.75
N SER A 37 9.00 10.16 -1.39
CA SER A 37 9.68 9.18 -2.22
C SER A 37 11.16 9.53 -2.36
N ARG A 38 11.97 8.56 -2.77
CA ARG A 38 13.42 8.76 -2.98
C ARG A 38 13.75 9.49 -4.28
N ARG A 39 12.79 9.62 -5.17
CA ARG A 39 12.95 10.26 -6.49
C ARG A 39 11.99 11.43 -6.61
N ASP A 40 12.52 12.58 -6.98
CA ASP A 40 11.69 13.73 -7.33
C ASP A 40 11.08 13.52 -8.73
N VAL A 41 9.78 13.24 -8.75
CA VAL A 41 8.99 13.14 -9.97
C VAL A 41 7.82 14.10 -9.83
N PRO A 42 7.86 15.27 -10.46
CA PRO A 42 6.88 16.33 -10.27
C PRO A 42 5.43 15.85 -10.47
N ILE A 43 4.56 16.27 -9.56
CA ILE A 43 3.11 16.09 -9.65
C ILE A 43 2.48 17.48 -9.42
N GLU A 44 1.61 17.88 -10.32
CA GLU A 44 0.95 19.18 -10.22
C GLU A 44 0.19 19.35 -8.89
N GLY A 45 0.49 20.42 -8.17
CA GLY A 45 -0.14 20.74 -6.88
C GLY A 45 0.26 19.83 -5.72
N VAL A 46 1.34 19.05 -5.85
CA VAL A 46 1.88 18.17 -4.80
C VAL A 46 3.31 18.59 -4.46
N LYS A 47 3.62 18.67 -3.17
CA LYS A 47 4.94 18.99 -2.67
C LYS A 47 5.75 17.70 -2.46
N HIS A 48 6.87 17.56 -3.16
CA HIS A 48 7.79 16.44 -2.98
C HIS A 48 8.69 16.66 -1.75
N MET A 49 8.96 15.57 -1.03
CA MET A 49 10.00 15.49 -0.01
C MET A 49 10.79 14.20 -0.23
N CYS A 50 12.12 14.33 -0.35
CA CYS A 50 13.02 13.19 -0.54
C CYS A 50 13.17 12.41 0.77
N VAL A 51 12.40 11.34 0.93
CA VAL A 51 12.34 10.53 2.16
C VAL A 51 12.41 9.06 1.80
N ASP A 52 13.29 8.31 2.49
CA ASP A 52 13.22 6.85 2.54
C ASP A 52 12.39 6.43 3.75
N VAL A 53 11.26 5.77 3.50
CA VAL A 53 10.35 5.33 4.58
C VAL A 53 10.97 4.31 5.54
N THR A 54 12.10 3.69 5.16
CA THR A 54 12.85 2.75 6.02
C THR A 54 13.75 3.46 7.02
N ASP A 55 14.05 4.74 6.80
CA ASP A 55 14.80 5.59 7.72
C ASP A 55 13.85 6.34 8.65
N GLU A 56 13.74 5.87 9.90
CA GLU A 56 12.83 6.42 10.89
C GLU A 56 13.19 7.89 11.21
N ALA A 57 14.47 8.27 11.24
CA ALA A 57 14.91 9.64 11.54
C ALA A 57 14.48 10.60 10.41
N SER A 58 14.73 10.22 9.14
CA SER A 58 14.31 10.98 7.97
C SER A 58 12.78 11.17 7.93
N VAL A 59 12.02 10.12 8.27
CA VAL A 59 10.55 10.19 8.34
C VAL A 59 10.09 11.15 9.44
N GLN A 60 10.67 11.07 10.64
CA GLN A 60 10.31 11.94 11.77
C GLN A 60 10.62 13.42 11.45
N GLU A 61 11.78 13.71 10.86
CA GLU A 61 12.15 15.05 10.45
C GLU A 61 11.18 15.62 9.43
N ALA A 62 10.89 14.86 8.35
CA ALA A 62 10.00 15.31 7.29
C ALA A 62 8.55 15.54 7.78
N VAL A 63 8.02 14.64 8.61
CA VAL A 63 6.70 14.83 9.23
C VAL A 63 6.71 16.04 10.16
N GLY A 64 7.78 16.25 10.93
CA GLY A 64 7.97 17.42 11.77
C GLY A 64 7.91 18.73 10.97
N GLN A 65 8.60 18.79 9.83
CA GLN A 65 8.56 19.96 8.92
C GLN A 65 7.14 20.24 8.41
N ILE A 66 6.39 19.19 7.99
CA ILE A 66 4.98 19.35 7.58
C ILE A 66 4.15 19.90 8.73
N LEU A 67 4.30 19.37 9.93
CA LEU A 67 3.54 19.82 11.10
C LEU A 67 3.88 21.25 11.52
N LEU A 68 5.13 21.69 11.39
CA LEU A 68 5.54 23.08 11.60
C LEU A 68 4.90 24.02 10.57
N GLU A 69 4.85 23.61 9.30
CA GLU A 69 4.26 24.43 8.22
C GLU A 69 2.73 24.45 8.28
N ARG A 70 2.09 23.31 8.60
CA ARG A 70 0.67 23.09 8.41
C ARG A 70 -0.15 22.98 9.70
N GLY A 71 0.50 22.66 10.80
CA GLY A 71 -0.14 22.40 12.09
C GLY A 71 -0.77 21.01 12.23
N SER A 72 -1.23 20.39 11.13
CA SER A 72 -1.94 19.11 11.14
C SER A 72 -1.74 18.30 9.86
N ILE A 73 -1.91 16.98 9.99
CA ILE A 73 -2.03 16.04 8.87
C ILE A 73 -3.33 15.25 9.09
N GLU A 74 -4.31 15.41 8.18
CA GLU A 74 -5.62 14.77 8.29
C GLU A 74 -5.67 13.40 7.59
N ILE A 75 -4.84 13.21 6.56
CA ILE A 75 -4.80 11.97 5.78
C ILE A 75 -3.35 11.51 5.63
N LEU A 76 -3.12 10.23 5.92
CA LEU A 76 -1.91 9.52 5.51
C LEU A 76 -2.32 8.38 4.57
N VAL A 77 -1.63 8.25 3.42
CA VAL A 77 -1.77 7.09 2.54
C VAL A 77 -0.40 6.43 2.35
N ASN A 78 -0.23 5.24 2.91
CA ASN A 78 0.98 4.44 2.78
C ASN A 78 0.92 3.59 1.50
N CYS A 79 1.51 4.10 0.41
CA CYS A 79 1.63 3.42 -0.88
C CYS A 79 3.05 2.91 -1.19
N ALA A 80 4.06 3.32 -0.44
CA ALA A 80 5.43 2.86 -0.66
C ALA A 80 5.53 1.34 -0.55
N GLY A 81 6.20 0.71 -1.50
CA GLY A 81 6.35 -0.73 -1.51
C GLY A 81 6.92 -1.25 -2.84
N PHE A 82 7.47 -2.44 -2.82
CA PHE A 82 7.93 -3.16 -4.00
C PHE A 82 7.66 -4.66 -3.85
N GLY A 83 7.75 -5.39 -4.96
CA GLY A 83 7.52 -6.83 -5.03
C GLY A 83 8.78 -7.61 -5.33
N ILE A 84 8.88 -8.80 -4.75
CA ILE A 84 9.83 -9.85 -5.13
C ILE A 84 9.01 -11.06 -5.54
N SER A 85 9.39 -11.73 -6.62
CA SER A 85 8.81 -13.01 -7.04
C SER A 85 9.90 -14.03 -7.30
N GLY A 86 9.63 -15.27 -6.93
CA GLY A 86 10.53 -16.42 -7.01
C GLY A 86 10.15 -17.47 -5.96
N ALA A 87 10.81 -18.61 -5.98
CA ALA A 87 10.65 -19.62 -4.95
C ALA A 87 11.29 -19.14 -3.63
N VAL A 88 10.68 -19.51 -2.51
CA VAL A 88 11.13 -19.09 -1.17
C VAL A 88 12.57 -19.52 -0.89
N GLU A 89 12.93 -20.76 -1.25
CA GLU A 89 14.26 -21.33 -1.00
C GLU A 89 15.37 -20.69 -1.84
N PHE A 90 15.02 -20.04 -2.95
CA PHE A 90 15.95 -19.33 -3.83
C PHE A 90 15.87 -17.80 -3.68
N THR A 91 15.17 -17.31 -2.66
CA THR A 91 15.10 -15.88 -2.34
C THR A 91 16.01 -15.59 -1.15
N GLU A 92 17.01 -14.75 -1.34
CA GLU A 92 17.96 -14.40 -0.28
C GLU A 92 17.28 -13.73 0.92
N SER A 93 17.73 -14.04 2.13
CA SER A 93 17.18 -13.49 3.38
C SER A 93 17.22 -11.95 3.39
N GLU A 94 18.27 -11.35 2.85
CA GLU A 94 18.46 -9.91 2.76
C GLU A 94 17.42 -9.26 1.85
N GLN A 95 17.07 -9.91 0.74
CA GLN A 95 15.99 -9.45 -0.15
C GLN A 95 14.62 -9.49 0.56
N ALA A 96 14.33 -10.57 1.25
CA ALA A 96 13.12 -10.72 2.04
C ALA A 96 13.01 -9.66 3.14
N LYS A 97 14.10 -9.43 3.89
CA LYS A 97 14.18 -8.38 4.92
C LYS A 97 13.99 -6.99 4.31
N ALA A 98 14.66 -6.69 3.20
CA ALA A 98 14.53 -5.41 2.51
C ALA A 98 13.07 -5.15 2.07
N GLN A 99 12.38 -6.17 1.58
CA GLN A 99 10.97 -6.08 1.23
C GLN A 99 10.07 -5.78 2.44
N PHE A 100 10.30 -6.46 3.56
CA PHE A 100 9.58 -6.19 4.81
C PHE A 100 9.89 -4.78 5.35
N ASN A 101 11.15 -4.36 5.28
CA ASN A 101 11.55 -3.03 5.72
C ASN A 101 10.79 -1.93 4.98
N VAL A 102 10.63 -2.03 3.67
CA VAL A 102 9.87 -1.04 2.92
C VAL A 102 8.36 -1.23 3.11
N ASN A 103 7.83 -2.44 2.84
CA ASN A 103 6.39 -2.67 2.74
C ASN A 103 5.67 -2.60 4.09
N PHE A 104 6.31 -3.10 5.15
CA PHE A 104 5.74 -3.17 6.49
C PHE A 104 6.33 -2.11 7.43
N PHE A 105 7.64 -2.15 7.69
CA PHE A 105 8.25 -1.23 8.65
C PHE A 105 8.20 0.22 8.15
N GLY A 106 8.32 0.49 6.83
CA GLY A 106 8.11 1.81 6.27
C GLY A 106 6.68 2.33 6.53
N THR A 107 5.67 1.46 6.37
CA THR A 107 4.28 1.79 6.74
C THR A 107 4.15 2.10 8.24
N VAL A 108 4.81 1.34 9.11
CA VAL A 108 4.82 1.56 10.57
C VAL A 108 5.49 2.87 10.92
N ASN A 109 6.67 3.16 10.36
CA ASN A 109 7.45 4.37 10.65
C ASN A 109 6.64 5.64 10.34
N VAL A 110 6.05 5.72 9.15
CA VAL A 110 5.27 6.91 8.78
C VAL A 110 3.98 7.01 9.60
N SER A 111 3.31 5.89 9.86
CA SER A 111 2.12 5.88 10.75
C SER A 111 2.47 6.37 12.15
N ARG A 112 3.56 5.87 12.76
CA ARG A 112 4.03 6.31 14.09
C ARG A 112 4.35 7.80 14.13
N ALA A 113 4.93 8.34 13.07
CA ALA A 113 5.28 9.76 13.01
C ALA A 113 4.06 10.69 12.98
N VAL A 114 2.97 10.32 12.28
CA VAL A 114 1.76 11.17 12.18
C VAL A 114 0.78 10.97 13.34
N LEU A 115 0.72 9.78 13.94
CA LEU A 115 -0.25 9.41 14.98
C LEU A 115 -0.33 10.38 16.16
N PRO A 116 0.78 10.89 16.74
CA PRO A 116 0.71 11.84 17.85
C PRO A 116 -0.08 13.12 17.49
N SER A 117 0.08 13.62 16.27
CA SER A 117 -0.67 14.78 15.79
C SER A 117 -2.13 14.44 15.57
N MET A 118 -2.45 13.36 14.86
CA MET A 118 -3.82 12.91 14.61
C MET A 118 -4.59 12.66 15.91
N ARG A 119 -3.94 12.05 16.91
CA ARG A 119 -4.53 11.81 18.23
C ARG A 119 -4.84 13.10 18.97
N ARG A 120 -3.91 14.08 19.00
CA ARG A 120 -4.13 15.38 19.65
C ARG A 120 -5.25 16.19 19.01
N GLN A 121 -5.39 16.13 17.68
CA GLN A 121 -6.47 16.84 16.96
C GLN A 121 -7.81 16.08 16.95
N HIS A 122 -7.86 14.86 17.56
CA HIS A 122 -9.03 13.98 17.56
C HIS A 122 -9.59 13.72 16.16
N SER A 123 -8.74 13.65 15.16
CA SER A 123 -9.13 13.48 13.75
C SER A 123 -7.96 12.99 12.92
N GLY A 124 -8.19 12.03 12.05
CA GLY A 124 -7.21 11.54 11.10
C GLY A 124 -7.68 10.26 10.41
N HIS A 125 -7.16 10.00 9.23
CA HIS A 125 -7.39 8.74 8.54
C HIS A 125 -6.09 8.23 7.91
N ILE A 126 -5.64 7.05 8.36
CA ILE A 126 -4.50 6.33 7.81
C ILE A 126 -5.03 5.26 6.86
N VAL A 127 -4.59 5.29 5.62
CA VAL A 127 -4.92 4.29 4.59
C VAL A 127 -3.65 3.54 4.22
N ASN A 128 -3.63 2.24 4.46
CA ASN A 128 -2.50 1.37 4.18
C ASN A 128 -2.80 0.48 2.98
N ILE A 129 -1.92 0.45 1.99
CA ILE A 129 -2.10 -0.37 0.80
C ILE A 129 -1.64 -1.80 1.05
N SER A 130 -2.58 -2.73 0.92
CA SER A 130 -2.41 -4.17 1.05
C SER A 130 -2.73 -4.91 -0.25
N SER A 131 -2.64 -6.24 -0.25
CA SER A 131 -2.84 -7.08 -1.43
C SER A 131 -3.32 -8.49 -1.05
N ALA A 132 -3.76 -9.26 -2.03
CA ALA A 132 -4.06 -10.68 -1.89
C ALA A 132 -2.78 -11.55 -1.86
N HIS A 133 -2.92 -12.85 -1.50
CA HIS A 133 -1.79 -13.78 -1.47
C HIS A 133 -1.72 -14.58 -2.78
N ILE A 134 -0.52 -14.65 -3.37
CA ILE A 134 -0.24 -15.37 -4.60
C ILE A 134 1.01 -16.25 -4.39
N PRO A 135 1.05 -17.52 -4.88
CA PRO A 135 2.25 -18.34 -4.88
C PRO A 135 3.41 -17.69 -5.61
N PHE A 136 4.65 -18.06 -5.26
CA PHE A 136 5.89 -17.48 -5.77
C PHE A 136 6.03 -15.96 -5.58
N GLN A 137 5.26 -15.43 -4.60
CA GLN A 137 5.38 -14.10 -4.00
C GLN A 137 5.20 -14.18 -2.48
N ALA A 138 5.70 -15.22 -1.85
CA ALA A 138 5.41 -15.51 -0.45
C ALA A 138 5.81 -14.35 0.49
N PHE A 139 7.00 -13.77 0.31
CA PHE A 139 7.46 -12.66 1.15
C PHE A 139 6.65 -11.39 0.91
N TYR A 140 6.30 -11.08 -0.35
CA TYR A 140 5.41 -9.98 -0.66
C TYR A 140 4.03 -10.18 -0.02
N SER A 141 3.43 -11.34 -0.23
CA SER A 141 2.13 -11.70 0.34
C SER A 141 2.14 -11.62 1.88
N ALA A 142 3.21 -12.13 2.52
CA ALA A 142 3.37 -12.07 3.97
C ALA A 142 3.49 -10.62 4.46
N SER A 143 4.28 -9.77 3.78
CA SER A 143 4.41 -8.35 4.13
C SER A 143 3.08 -7.61 4.04
N LYS A 144 2.27 -7.89 3.01
CA LYS A 144 0.95 -7.27 2.82
C LYS A 144 -0.12 -7.82 3.78
N ALA A 145 -0.04 -9.10 4.15
CA ALA A 145 -0.86 -9.67 5.23
C ALA A 145 -0.54 -9.02 6.58
N ALA A 146 0.75 -8.79 6.88
CA ALA A 146 1.18 -8.06 8.06
C ALA A 146 0.61 -6.64 8.09
N VAL A 147 0.62 -5.91 6.97
CA VAL A 147 -0.01 -4.58 6.85
C VAL A 147 -1.51 -4.63 7.13
N SER A 148 -2.24 -5.65 6.61
CA SER A 148 -3.69 -5.79 6.88
C SER A 148 -3.96 -6.04 8.37
N SER A 149 -3.23 -6.96 9.00
CA SER A 149 -3.36 -7.29 10.42
C SER A 149 -3.01 -6.09 11.30
N TYR A 150 -1.88 -5.43 11.03
CA TYR A 150 -1.46 -4.19 11.70
C TYR A 150 -2.53 -3.10 11.61
N SER A 151 -3.11 -2.88 10.43
CA SER A 151 -4.13 -1.85 10.23
C SER A 151 -5.38 -2.09 11.07
N CYS A 152 -5.83 -3.35 11.16
CA CYS A 152 -6.99 -3.70 11.99
C CYS A 152 -6.72 -3.51 13.48
N ALA A 153 -5.54 -3.92 13.96
CA ALA A 153 -5.14 -3.73 15.35
C ALA A 153 -5.04 -2.25 15.69
N LEU A 154 -4.33 -1.49 14.85
CA LEU A 154 -4.15 -0.06 15.06
C LEU A 154 -5.48 0.73 15.02
N ASP A 155 -6.43 0.37 14.13
CA ASP A 155 -7.76 1.01 14.11
C ASP A 155 -8.46 0.88 15.46
N ASN A 156 -8.39 -0.29 16.09
CA ASN A 156 -8.94 -0.51 17.43
C ASN A 156 -8.24 0.34 18.52
N GLU A 157 -6.93 0.50 18.42
CA GLU A 157 -6.15 1.30 19.39
C GLU A 157 -6.48 2.79 19.31
N VAL A 158 -6.67 3.33 18.08
CA VAL A 158 -6.73 4.79 17.85
C VAL A 158 -8.14 5.32 17.58
N SER A 159 -9.12 4.45 17.29
CA SER A 159 -10.51 4.86 17.05
C SER A 159 -11.14 5.65 18.21
N PRO A 160 -10.85 5.37 19.51
CA PRO A 160 -11.34 6.21 20.62
C PRO A 160 -10.85 7.66 20.57
N TYR A 161 -9.76 7.91 19.84
CA TYR A 161 -9.21 9.26 19.64
C TYR A 161 -9.67 9.92 18.33
N GLY A 162 -10.70 9.39 17.68
CA GLY A 162 -11.23 9.94 16.42
C GLY A 162 -10.33 9.69 15.20
N VAL A 163 -9.33 8.82 15.32
CA VAL A 163 -8.45 8.42 14.22
C VAL A 163 -8.94 7.09 13.62
N ARG A 164 -8.95 6.97 12.31
CA ARG A 164 -9.32 5.74 11.60
C ARG A 164 -8.12 5.17 10.87
N VAL A 165 -8.06 3.85 10.79
CA VAL A 165 -7.06 3.13 10.01
C VAL A 165 -7.75 2.13 9.10
N THR A 166 -7.45 2.18 7.80
CA THR A 166 -8.06 1.30 6.80
C THR A 166 -6.99 0.63 5.95
N ALA A 167 -6.98 -0.69 5.91
CA ALA A 167 -6.24 -1.43 4.89
C ALA A 167 -7.07 -1.47 3.59
N VAL A 168 -6.47 -1.07 2.46
CA VAL A 168 -7.09 -1.22 1.14
C VAL A 168 -6.41 -2.38 0.43
N GLU A 169 -7.13 -3.49 0.31
CA GLU A 169 -6.69 -4.65 -0.45
C GLU A 169 -6.95 -4.43 -1.93
N LEU A 170 -5.90 -4.48 -2.70
CA LEU A 170 -5.91 -4.29 -4.14
C LEU A 170 -5.73 -5.63 -4.85
N GLY A 171 -6.40 -5.78 -6.00
CA GLY A 171 -6.11 -6.83 -6.96
C GLY A 171 -5.10 -6.36 -8.00
N ASP A 172 -5.24 -6.89 -9.23
CA ASP A 172 -4.33 -6.58 -10.33
C ASP A 172 -4.53 -5.16 -10.84
N ILE A 173 -3.41 -4.44 -11.01
CA ILE A 173 -3.41 -3.04 -11.42
C ILE A 173 -2.28 -2.83 -12.43
N HIS A 174 -2.62 -2.24 -13.55
CA HIS A 174 -1.69 -1.94 -14.62
C HIS A 174 -0.79 -0.75 -14.23
N THR A 175 0.36 -1.03 -13.64
CA THR A 175 1.35 0.01 -13.24
C THR A 175 2.76 -0.42 -13.58
N GLY A 176 3.73 0.48 -13.42
CA GLY A 176 5.15 0.15 -13.50
C GLY A 176 5.65 -0.80 -12.41
N PHE A 177 4.80 -1.24 -11.48
CA PHE A 177 5.14 -2.21 -10.44
C PHE A 177 5.57 -3.56 -11.03
N THR A 178 4.90 -4.00 -12.11
CA THR A 178 5.22 -5.24 -12.83
C THR A 178 6.65 -5.25 -13.35
N GLN A 179 7.09 -4.14 -13.97
CA GLN A 179 8.45 -4.01 -14.47
C GLN A 179 9.48 -3.80 -13.35
N ALA A 180 9.08 -3.11 -12.27
CA ALA A 180 9.95 -2.82 -11.14
C ALA A 180 10.09 -4.01 -10.16
N ARG A 181 9.26 -5.05 -10.29
CA ARG A 181 9.35 -6.27 -9.47
C ARG A 181 10.71 -6.94 -9.66
N GLN A 182 11.36 -7.27 -8.55
CA GLN A 182 12.55 -8.11 -8.56
C GLN A 182 12.11 -9.56 -8.83
N LYS A 183 12.58 -10.11 -9.95
CA LYS A 183 12.19 -11.44 -10.41
C LYS A 183 13.39 -12.35 -10.38
N THR A 184 13.20 -13.56 -9.84
CA THR A 184 14.17 -14.64 -10.01
C THR A 184 13.45 -15.87 -10.56
N VAL A 185 14.10 -16.53 -11.49
CA VAL A 185 13.71 -17.85 -12.03
C VAL A 185 14.70 -18.94 -11.59
N LEU A 186 15.53 -18.60 -10.60
CA LEU A 186 16.47 -19.56 -10.04
C LEU A 186 15.71 -20.77 -9.51
N GLY A 187 16.14 -21.98 -9.86
CA GLY A 187 15.48 -23.24 -9.52
C GLY A 187 14.21 -23.55 -10.30
N ASP A 188 13.93 -22.84 -11.41
CA ASP A 188 12.71 -23.07 -12.19
C ASP A 188 12.68 -24.45 -12.84
N ASP A 189 13.82 -25.00 -13.20
CA ASP A 189 13.99 -26.39 -13.66
C ASP A 189 13.64 -27.40 -12.56
N GLU A 190 14.09 -27.19 -11.31
CA GLU A 190 13.78 -28.01 -10.14
C GLU A 190 12.28 -27.96 -9.80
N TYR A 191 11.64 -26.81 -10.06
CA TYR A 191 10.19 -26.62 -9.93
C TYR A 191 9.39 -26.98 -11.21
N GLY A 192 10.02 -27.59 -12.21
CA GLY A 192 9.37 -28.02 -13.45
C GLY A 192 8.74 -26.86 -14.23
N GLY A 193 9.37 -25.67 -14.22
CA GLY A 193 8.92 -24.48 -14.93
C GLY A 193 7.77 -23.73 -14.24
N ARG A 194 7.42 -24.08 -12.98
CA ARG A 194 6.27 -23.48 -12.28
C ARG A 194 6.52 -22.04 -11.84
N ILE A 195 7.77 -21.65 -11.57
CA ILE A 195 8.13 -20.30 -11.15
C ILE A 195 7.88 -19.34 -12.32
N SER A 196 8.45 -19.61 -13.48
CA SER A 196 8.30 -18.76 -14.67
C SER A 196 6.85 -18.69 -15.15
N ARG A 197 6.10 -19.80 -15.13
CA ARG A 197 4.68 -19.81 -15.48
C ARG A 197 3.86 -18.95 -14.52
N SER A 198 4.10 -19.05 -13.21
CA SER A 198 3.41 -18.24 -12.20
C SER A 198 3.70 -16.74 -12.39
N VAL A 199 4.96 -16.37 -12.55
CA VAL A 199 5.35 -14.98 -12.79
C VAL A 199 4.71 -14.43 -14.07
N SER A 200 4.73 -15.21 -15.16
CA SER A 200 4.10 -14.82 -16.43
C SER A 200 2.58 -14.65 -16.29
N GLN A 201 1.90 -15.50 -15.50
CA GLN A 201 0.47 -15.35 -15.25
C GLN A 201 0.16 -14.08 -14.44
N MET A 202 0.95 -13.79 -13.40
CA MET A 202 0.82 -12.54 -12.63
C MET A 202 0.99 -11.30 -13.52
N GLU A 203 1.98 -11.30 -14.40
CA GLU A 203 2.21 -10.19 -15.34
C GLU A 203 1.04 -9.98 -16.31
N LYS A 204 0.47 -11.06 -16.84
CA LYS A 204 -0.73 -10.99 -17.68
C LYS A 204 -1.94 -10.40 -16.93
N ASP A 205 -2.15 -10.86 -15.70
CA ASP A 205 -3.26 -10.38 -14.88
C ASP A 205 -3.08 -8.89 -14.53
N GLU A 206 -1.86 -8.46 -14.17
CA GLU A 206 -1.55 -7.07 -13.89
C GLU A 206 -1.67 -6.17 -15.13
N LEU A 207 -1.23 -6.62 -16.31
CA LEU A 207 -1.37 -5.88 -17.57
C LEU A 207 -2.84 -5.67 -17.96
N SER A 208 -3.71 -6.63 -17.63
CA SER A 208 -5.16 -6.53 -17.84
C SER A 208 -5.91 -5.92 -16.65
N GLY A 209 -5.17 -5.50 -15.60
CA GLY A 209 -5.69 -4.99 -14.36
C GLY A 209 -6.34 -3.61 -14.47
N MET A 210 -6.86 -3.13 -13.35
CA MET A 210 -7.47 -1.79 -13.25
C MET A 210 -6.42 -0.70 -13.49
N SER A 211 -6.86 0.46 -14.02
CA SER A 211 -5.94 1.58 -14.19
C SER A 211 -5.57 2.22 -12.84
N PRO A 212 -4.33 2.74 -12.70
CA PRO A 212 -3.87 3.38 -11.47
C PRO A 212 -4.66 4.66 -11.14
N GLU A 213 -5.22 5.35 -12.13
CA GLU A 213 -6.04 6.54 -11.95
C GLU A 213 -7.37 6.20 -11.26
N VAL A 214 -8.03 5.12 -11.68
CA VAL A 214 -9.26 4.63 -11.05
C VAL A 214 -8.99 4.23 -9.60
N ILE A 215 -7.89 3.53 -9.36
CA ILE A 215 -7.49 3.10 -8.01
C ILE A 215 -7.07 4.29 -7.15
N GLY A 216 -6.27 5.23 -7.66
CA GLY A 216 -5.90 6.45 -6.95
C GLY A 216 -7.11 7.28 -6.52
N THR A 217 -8.09 7.43 -7.43
CA THR A 217 -9.37 8.09 -7.13
C THR A 217 -10.17 7.33 -6.07
N TYR A 218 -10.20 5.99 -6.14
CA TYR A 218 -10.86 5.15 -5.14
C TYR A 218 -10.22 5.31 -3.76
N ILE A 219 -8.89 5.26 -3.66
CA ILE A 219 -8.14 5.43 -2.41
C ILE A 219 -8.38 6.83 -1.83
N ALA A 220 -8.32 7.88 -2.67
CA ALA A 220 -8.59 9.24 -2.24
C ALA A 220 -10.02 9.38 -1.68
N ARG A 221 -11.02 8.72 -2.26
CA ARG A 221 -12.39 8.68 -1.74
C ARG A 221 -12.48 7.95 -0.40
N ILE A 222 -11.78 6.81 -0.24
CA ILE A 222 -11.72 6.08 1.03
C ILE A 222 -11.11 6.97 2.12
N ALA A 223 -9.98 7.61 1.84
CA ALA A 223 -9.27 8.46 2.77
C ALA A 223 -10.10 9.66 3.27
N GLN A 224 -11.08 10.12 2.49
CA GLN A 224 -11.97 11.23 2.84
C GLN A 224 -13.22 10.81 3.63
N LYS A 225 -13.50 9.51 3.77
CA LYS A 225 -14.66 9.02 4.52
C LYS A 225 -14.44 9.13 6.02
N LYS A 226 -15.41 9.69 6.74
CA LYS A 226 -15.40 9.71 8.21
C LYS A 226 -15.53 8.31 8.82
N ASN A 227 -16.39 7.47 8.22
CA ASN A 227 -16.60 6.10 8.66
C ASN A 227 -16.22 5.16 7.50
N CYS A 228 -15.19 4.38 7.73
CA CYS A 228 -14.72 3.38 6.79
C CYS A 228 -14.50 2.04 7.52
N ALA A 229 -14.73 0.94 6.84
CA ALA A 229 -14.39 -0.36 7.39
C ALA A 229 -12.86 -0.50 7.54
N PRO A 230 -12.36 -1.22 8.56
CA PRO A 230 -10.92 -1.45 8.73
C PRO A 230 -10.26 -2.12 7.53
N ILE A 231 -11.05 -2.83 6.70
CA ILE A 231 -10.58 -3.39 5.44
C ILE A 231 -11.55 -3.05 4.32
N CYS A 232 -11.02 -2.43 3.27
CA CYS A 232 -11.71 -2.14 2.02
C CYS A 232 -11.08 -2.91 0.87
N VAL A 233 -11.86 -3.29 -0.14
CA VAL A 233 -11.38 -3.99 -1.34
C VAL A 233 -11.76 -3.19 -2.57
N ALA A 234 -10.80 -2.96 -3.45
CA ALA A 234 -11.03 -2.28 -4.71
C ALA A 234 -11.49 -3.26 -5.80
N GLY A 235 -12.52 -2.86 -6.54
CA GLY A 235 -13.08 -3.65 -7.65
C GLY A 235 -14.09 -4.73 -7.23
N VAL A 236 -15.14 -4.90 -8.04
CA VAL A 236 -16.23 -5.85 -7.74
C VAL A 236 -15.73 -7.29 -7.76
N LYS A 237 -14.93 -7.67 -8.77
CA LYS A 237 -14.31 -9.00 -8.90
C LYS A 237 -13.59 -9.39 -7.60
N TYR A 238 -12.78 -8.50 -7.05
CA TYR A 238 -11.96 -8.78 -5.85
C TYR A 238 -12.78 -8.78 -4.56
N LYS A 239 -13.88 -8.01 -4.49
CA LYS A 239 -14.84 -8.10 -3.38
C LYS A 239 -15.49 -9.47 -3.31
N ILE A 240 -15.92 -10.00 -4.46
CA ILE A 240 -16.50 -11.36 -4.57
C ILE A 240 -15.47 -12.40 -4.19
N LEU A 241 -14.24 -12.33 -4.74
CA LEU A 241 -13.16 -13.25 -4.40
C LEU A 241 -12.84 -13.24 -2.91
N ARG A 242 -12.74 -12.05 -2.30
CA ARG A 242 -12.54 -11.94 -0.86
C ARG A 242 -13.68 -12.56 -0.05
N PHE A 243 -14.93 -12.33 -0.45
CA PHE A 243 -16.09 -12.95 0.20
C PHE A 243 -15.99 -14.49 0.11
N LEU A 244 -15.70 -15.02 -1.07
CA LEU A 244 -15.49 -16.46 -1.26
C LEU A 244 -14.34 -16.99 -0.39
N CYS A 245 -13.23 -16.26 -0.29
CA CYS A 245 -12.11 -16.63 0.58
C CYS A 245 -12.47 -16.71 2.07
N LYS A 246 -13.53 -16.03 2.52
CA LYS A 246 -14.00 -16.10 3.91
C LYS A 246 -14.81 -17.36 4.20
N ILE A 247 -15.57 -17.85 3.21
CA ILE A 247 -16.48 -18.97 3.38
C ILE A 247 -15.89 -20.31 2.94
N LEU A 248 -14.91 -20.30 2.03
CA LEU A 248 -14.28 -21.52 1.53
C LEU A 248 -13.27 -22.07 2.55
N PRO A 249 -13.24 -23.40 2.77
CA PRO A 249 -12.19 -24.05 3.55
C PRO A 249 -10.79 -23.71 2.99
N CYS A 250 -9.82 -23.57 3.89
CA CYS A 250 -8.45 -23.18 3.53
C CYS A 250 -7.82 -24.09 2.47
N THR A 251 -8.07 -25.41 2.59
CA THR A 251 -7.58 -26.42 1.63
C THR A 251 -8.13 -26.23 0.22
N LEU A 252 -9.44 -25.94 0.10
CA LEU A 252 -10.07 -25.70 -1.20
C LEU A 252 -9.59 -24.40 -1.83
N ARG A 253 -9.48 -23.34 -1.02
CA ARG A 253 -8.92 -22.04 -1.44
C ARG A 253 -7.49 -22.23 -1.95
N GLY A 254 -6.63 -22.95 -1.23
CA GLY A 254 -5.25 -23.24 -1.65
C GLY A 254 -5.20 -23.98 -2.99
N LYS A 255 -6.08 -24.99 -3.19
CA LYS A 255 -6.16 -25.72 -4.47
C LYS A 255 -6.58 -24.79 -5.65
N ILE A 256 -7.57 -23.90 -5.44
CA ILE A 256 -8.00 -22.96 -6.48
C ILE A 256 -6.86 -22.02 -6.86
N VAL A 257 -6.23 -21.36 -5.88
CA VAL A 257 -5.11 -20.44 -6.12
C VAL A 257 -3.93 -21.19 -6.77
N GLY A 258 -3.60 -22.38 -6.28
CA GLY A 258 -2.54 -23.23 -6.85
C GLY A 258 -2.84 -23.63 -8.30
N SER A 259 -4.09 -23.89 -8.64
CA SER A 259 -4.47 -24.23 -10.03
C SER A 259 -4.34 -23.05 -11.01
N ILE A 260 -4.31 -21.82 -10.55
CA ILE A 260 -4.15 -20.62 -11.39
C ILE A 260 -2.67 -20.26 -11.50
N TYR A 261 -1.94 -20.22 -10.37
CA TYR A 261 -0.61 -19.64 -10.28
C TYR A 261 0.52 -20.63 -10.02
N ALA A 262 0.25 -21.90 -9.78
CA ALA A 262 1.25 -22.89 -9.41
C ALA A 262 1.14 -24.22 -10.20
N LYS A 263 0.61 -24.16 -11.42
CA LYS A 263 0.57 -25.31 -12.35
C LYS A 263 1.93 -25.60 -12.93
#